data_2e769c937167e3a0e436772d1321791a
#
_entry.id   2e769c937167e3a0e436772d1321791a
#
_cell.length_a   1.000
_cell.length_b   1.000
_cell.length_c   1.000
_cell.angle_alpha   90.00
_cell.angle_beta   90.00
_cell.angle_gamma   90.00
#
_symmetry.space_group_name_H-M   'P 1'
#
loop_
_entity.id
_entity.type
_entity.pdbx_description
1 polymer ?
#
loop_
_entity_poly.entity_id
_entity_poly.type
_entity_poly.pdbx_seq_one_letter_code
_entity_poly.pdbx_strand_id
1 'polypeptide(L)'
;MPGVFEERTPEWFTVKEELEKLEAEGVDFITYEEYENLEFIKELLEEDRKSNLKLLSMLGAVVSFVDDPRLIDTNVINPQWIMDGVYAIINDPKVKDEFKGKLHIDDLGRILPKKKFPKARHVFLLELMEKFNLCYAAKEQRDIYFIPDLFEDIEPDFEWHGNETIHFRYNYDDFSPDAFMTKFIVEMHQDIEDEKRWRSGVLISNGSCRAKVYQTFRKNYIHIEVMGNQGEGRSYLYAIRDTFRKLHKPFPQMQIKQEALYKDHWLDYLRLINREAKNKPWYHDELDEDLPVTDILNGYSTTVDRKGTQKHIKIFLASSAELKAEREQFEIFIHRENQRFYKRGVFLELQLWENSIDAMSKTRLQDEYNSAVKHCDIFVSLFFTKVGMYTHEEFETAFGQFKKTGKPLVFTYFKDAAINTEQITDEIQSLLDFRKKLDDLGHFRTVYKNTEGLQLHFIDQLDKVLPGL
;
A
#
# COMPACT_ATOMS: atom_id res chain seq x y z
N MET A 1 -10.12 31.62 14.61
CA MET A 1 -9.31 31.14 15.76
C MET A 1 -9.66 31.99 16.96
N PRO A 2 -10.32 31.46 17.99
CA PRO A 2 -10.53 32.17 19.25
C PRO A 2 -9.16 32.41 19.91
N GLY A 3 -8.90 33.61 20.41
CA GLY A 3 -7.71 33.94 21.17
C GLY A 3 -6.55 34.64 20.46
N VAL A 4 -6.60 34.80 19.12
CA VAL A 4 -5.52 35.51 18.39
C VAL A 4 -5.50 37.03 18.64
N PHE A 5 -6.60 37.60 19.12
CA PHE A 5 -6.77 39.05 19.34
C PHE A 5 -6.89 39.43 20.82
N GLU A 6 -6.58 38.52 21.76
CA GLU A 6 -6.51 38.90 23.18
C GLU A 6 -5.22 39.63 23.48
N GLU A 7 -5.29 40.74 24.21
CA GLU A 7 -4.11 41.46 24.74
C GLU A 7 -3.32 40.47 25.63
N ARG A 8 -2.05 40.28 25.32
CA ARG A 8 -1.13 39.38 26.04
C ARG A 8 -0.40 40.15 27.13
N THR A 9 -0.24 39.50 28.26
CA THR A 9 0.56 40.08 29.34
C THR A 9 2.04 40.09 28.95
N PRO A 10 2.83 41.05 29.44
CA PRO A 10 4.27 41.12 29.15
C PRO A 10 5.00 39.80 29.46
N GLU A 11 4.56 39.12 30.47
CA GLU A 11 5.14 37.88 31.01
C GLU A 11 5.10 36.73 29.95
N TRP A 12 4.06 36.68 29.13
CA TRP A 12 3.98 35.69 28.05
C TRP A 12 5.12 35.83 27.04
N PHE A 13 5.50 37.06 26.71
CA PHE A 13 6.61 37.35 25.81
C PHE A 13 7.94 36.88 26.41
N THR A 14 8.12 37.03 27.74
CA THR A 14 9.32 36.57 28.45
C THR A 14 9.51 35.06 28.29
N VAL A 15 8.46 34.25 28.46
CA VAL A 15 8.55 32.80 28.30
C VAL A 15 8.91 32.43 26.87
N LYS A 16 8.30 33.09 25.89
CA LYS A 16 8.60 32.85 24.47
C LYS A 16 10.08 33.22 24.17
N GLU A 17 10.57 34.34 24.65
CA GLU A 17 11.96 34.76 24.47
C GLU A 17 12.94 33.77 25.14
N GLU A 18 12.61 33.24 26.33
CA GLU A 18 13.42 32.19 26.98
C GLU A 18 13.48 30.92 26.12
N LEU A 19 12.37 30.48 25.55
CA LEU A 19 12.35 29.30 24.65
C LEU A 19 13.13 29.55 23.35
N GLU A 20 12.99 30.72 22.72
CA GLU A 20 13.75 31.11 21.52
C GLU A 20 15.27 31.20 21.83
N LYS A 21 15.65 31.62 23.01
CA LYS A 21 17.05 31.63 23.45
C LYS A 21 17.59 30.21 23.62
N LEU A 22 16.82 29.30 24.23
CA LEU A 22 17.19 27.89 24.37
C LEU A 22 17.37 27.23 22.97
N GLU A 23 16.47 27.54 22.04
CA GLU A 23 16.59 27.06 20.66
C GLU A 23 17.89 27.57 19.99
N ALA A 24 18.21 28.86 20.17
CA ALA A 24 19.43 29.46 19.65
C ALA A 24 20.71 28.87 20.30
N GLU A 25 20.64 28.39 21.53
CA GLU A 25 21.70 27.66 22.22
C GLU A 25 21.78 26.16 21.77
N GLY A 26 20.87 25.70 20.89
CA GLY A 26 20.86 24.36 20.36
C GLY A 26 20.13 23.33 21.25
N VAL A 27 19.23 23.79 22.12
CA VAL A 27 18.36 22.92 22.92
C VAL A 27 17.19 22.48 22.07
N ASP A 28 17.07 21.17 21.76
CA ASP A 28 16.02 20.64 20.94
C ASP A 28 14.68 20.46 21.68
N PHE A 29 14.72 20.15 22.97
CA PHE A 29 13.53 19.92 23.81
C PHE A 29 13.83 20.19 25.26
N ILE A 30 12.77 20.42 26.05
CA ILE A 30 12.81 20.50 27.51
C ILE A 30 11.79 19.54 28.14
N THR A 31 12.05 19.06 29.34
CA THR A 31 11.07 18.28 30.11
C THR A 31 9.96 19.20 30.64
N TYR A 32 8.84 18.59 31.07
CA TYR A 32 7.79 19.37 31.74
C TYR A 32 8.31 20.01 33.04
N GLU A 33 9.18 19.32 33.80
CA GLU A 33 9.83 19.83 34.99
C GLU A 33 10.75 21.03 34.66
N GLU A 34 11.55 20.95 33.59
CA GLU A 34 12.39 22.10 33.16
C GLU A 34 11.53 23.30 32.73
N TYR A 35 10.40 23.04 32.03
CA TYR A 35 9.43 24.08 31.69
C TYR A 35 8.86 24.75 32.97
N GLU A 36 8.43 23.97 33.96
CA GLU A 36 7.89 24.51 35.23
C GLU A 36 8.90 25.35 36.01
N ASN A 37 10.19 25.10 35.83
CA ASN A 37 11.27 25.81 36.46
C ASN A 37 11.72 27.08 35.74
N LEU A 38 11.17 27.40 34.54
CA LEU A 38 11.40 28.71 33.90
C LEU A 38 10.94 29.83 34.80
N GLU A 39 11.71 30.95 34.82
CA GLU A 39 11.61 31.99 35.84
C GLU A 39 10.19 32.51 36.08
N PHE A 40 9.45 32.73 35.00
CA PHE A 40 8.07 33.21 35.09
C PHE A 40 7.06 32.06 35.34
N ILE A 41 7.28 30.86 34.76
CA ILE A 41 6.34 29.75 34.86
C ILE A 41 6.20 29.19 36.26
N LYS A 42 7.27 29.17 37.04
CA LYS A 42 7.23 28.66 38.42
C LYS A 42 6.32 29.45 39.35
N GLU A 43 6.03 30.72 39.01
CA GLU A 43 5.15 31.60 39.81
C GLU A 43 3.65 31.36 39.47
N LEU A 44 3.34 30.67 38.35
CA LEU A 44 1.97 30.37 37.94
C LEU A 44 1.38 29.17 38.69
N LEU A 45 0.05 29.16 38.82
CA LEU A 45 -0.70 27.99 39.27
C LEU A 45 -0.56 26.84 38.22
N GLU A 46 -0.70 25.59 38.65
CA GLU A 46 -0.51 24.43 37.79
C GLU A 46 -1.44 24.46 36.54
N GLU A 47 -2.72 24.87 36.72
CA GLU A 47 -3.67 24.99 35.62
C GLU A 47 -3.25 26.06 34.61
N ASP A 48 -2.68 27.16 35.08
CA ASP A 48 -2.19 28.25 34.23
C ASP A 48 -0.92 27.84 33.48
N ARG A 49 -0.03 27.04 34.08
CA ARG A 49 1.15 26.48 33.41
C ARG A 49 0.77 25.64 32.22
N LYS A 50 -0.19 24.70 32.37
CA LYS A 50 -0.69 23.87 31.29
C LYS A 50 -1.36 24.69 30.20
N SER A 51 -2.16 25.69 30.60
CA SER A 51 -2.85 26.58 29.66
C SER A 51 -1.85 27.44 28.86
N ASN A 52 -0.80 27.92 29.49
CA ASN A 52 0.28 28.67 28.86
C ASN A 52 1.04 27.81 27.87
N LEU A 53 1.43 26.58 28.23
CA LEU A 53 2.14 25.66 27.36
C LEU A 53 1.28 25.26 26.13
N LYS A 54 -0.01 25.07 26.34
CA LYS A 54 -0.97 24.81 25.24
C LYS A 54 -1.06 26.00 24.28
N LEU A 55 -1.05 27.20 24.82
CA LEU A 55 -1.06 28.42 24.01
C LEU A 55 0.24 28.57 23.21
N LEU A 56 1.40 28.38 23.84
CA LEU A 56 2.71 28.40 23.17
C LEU A 56 2.75 27.38 22.03
N SER A 57 2.17 26.19 22.26
CA SER A 57 2.05 25.16 21.22
C SER A 57 1.12 25.58 20.09
N MET A 58 -0.02 26.21 20.39
CA MET A 58 -0.95 26.74 19.34
C MET A 58 -0.30 27.82 18.49
N LEU A 59 0.62 28.59 19.04
CA LEU A 59 1.34 29.67 18.34
C LEU A 59 2.63 29.19 17.67
N GLY A 60 2.96 27.91 17.80
CA GLY A 60 4.13 27.30 17.15
C GLY A 60 5.48 27.59 17.83
N ALA A 61 5.48 28.15 19.06
CA ALA A 61 6.70 28.39 19.83
C ALA A 61 7.28 27.10 20.44
N VAL A 62 6.46 26.08 20.63
CA VAL A 62 6.85 24.75 21.13
C VAL A 62 5.90 23.70 20.57
N VAL A 63 6.37 22.48 20.41
CA VAL A 63 5.50 21.33 20.13
C VAL A 63 5.27 20.58 21.44
N SER A 64 4.05 20.68 21.96
CA SER A 64 3.67 20.08 23.24
C SER A 64 2.31 19.40 23.17
N PHE A 65 2.15 18.33 23.93
CA PHE A 65 0.94 17.51 24.00
C PHE A 65 0.46 17.39 25.46
N VAL A 66 0.14 18.51 26.06
CA VAL A 66 -0.23 18.61 27.52
C VAL A 66 -1.44 17.73 27.90
N ASP A 67 -2.32 17.44 26.94
CA ASP A 67 -3.53 16.61 27.16
C ASP A 67 -3.24 15.10 26.99
N ASP A 68 -2.03 14.69 26.61
CA ASP A 68 -1.63 13.29 26.44
C ASP A 68 -0.59 12.88 27.51
N PRO A 69 -0.98 12.05 28.50
CA PRO A 69 -0.08 11.67 29.59
C PRO A 69 1.21 10.99 29.15
N ARG A 70 1.24 10.38 27.96
CA ARG A 70 2.43 9.73 27.42
C ARG A 70 3.44 10.71 26.85
N LEU A 71 2.97 11.86 26.37
CA LEU A 71 3.77 12.83 25.63
C LEU A 71 4.06 14.12 26.40
N ILE A 72 3.36 14.38 27.52
CA ILE A 72 3.45 15.64 28.28
C ILE A 72 4.87 15.95 28.78
N ASP A 73 5.67 14.92 29.09
CA ASP A 73 7.00 15.09 29.64
C ASP A 73 8.05 15.63 28.65
N THR A 74 7.73 15.71 27.37
CA THR A 74 8.67 16.18 26.34
C THR A 74 8.07 17.33 25.56
N ASN A 75 8.62 18.53 25.75
CA ASN A 75 8.18 19.73 25.07
C ASN A 75 9.27 20.13 24.08
N VAL A 76 8.98 19.97 22.79
CA VAL A 76 9.97 20.13 21.74
C VAL A 76 10.02 21.59 21.29
N ILE A 77 11.19 22.21 21.47
CA ILE A 77 11.47 23.58 21.07
C ILE A 77 11.83 23.64 19.60
N ASN A 78 12.66 22.71 19.14
CA ASN A 78 13.07 22.60 17.73
C ASN A 78 12.27 21.49 17.03
N PRO A 79 11.22 21.82 16.25
CA PRO A 79 10.42 20.81 15.54
C PRO A 79 11.23 19.92 14.58
N GLN A 80 12.38 20.41 14.06
CA GLN A 80 13.25 19.64 13.19
C GLN A 80 13.81 18.41 13.90
N TRP A 81 13.98 18.47 15.23
CA TRP A 81 14.41 17.31 16.01
C TRP A 81 13.43 16.13 15.90
N ILE A 82 12.12 16.38 15.94
CA ILE A 82 11.11 15.34 15.73
C ILE A 82 11.26 14.76 14.31
N MET A 83 11.33 15.63 13.31
CA MET A 83 11.41 15.21 11.92
C MET A 83 12.65 14.34 11.67
N ASP A 84 13.79 14.75 12.18
CA ASP A 84 15.03 13.99 12.03
C ASP A 84 14.97 12.63 12.72
N GLY A 85 14.33 12.54 13.90
CA GLY A 85 14.12 11.28 14.61
C GLY A 85 13.20 10.33 13.85
N VAL A 86 12.06 10.82 13.41
CA VAL A 86 11.09 10.03 12.63
C VAL A 86 11.69 9.57 11.29
N TYR A 87 12.37 10.48 10.57
CA TYR A 87 13.04 10.12 9.32
C TYR A 87 14.18 9.12 9.51
N ALA A 88 14.94 9.21 10.60
CA ALA A 88 15.97 8.22 10.90
C ALA A 88 15.36 6.82 11.09
N ILE A 89 14.20 6.73 11.75
CA ILE A 89 13.50 5.46 11.98
C ILE A 89 12.94 4.89 10.65
N ILE A 90 12.22 5.71 9.88
CA ILE A 90 11.55 5.26 8.65
C ILE A 90 12.56 4.91 7.55
N ASN A 91 13.70 5.59 7.51
CA ASN A 91 14.73 5.35 6.48
C ASN A 91 15.84 4.37 6.93
N ASP A 92 15.75 3.78 8.12
CA ASP A 92 16.72 2.78 8.53
C ASP A 92 16.68 1.57 7.57
N PRO A 93 17.82 1.19 6.94
CA PRO A 93 17.83 0.12 5.94
C PRO A 93 17.34 -1.23 6.47
N LYS A 94 17.61 -1.54 7.74
CA LYS A 94 17.11 -2.79 8.33
C LYS A 94 15.61 -2.78 8.51
N VAL A 95 15.05 -1.69 9.07
CA VAL A 95 13.60 -1.56 9.28
C VAL A 95 12.88 -1.56 7.94
N LYS A 96 13.42 -0.86 6.93
CA LYS A 96 12.79 -0.72 5.63
C LYS A 96 12.93 -1.96 4.76
N ASP A 97 14.16 -2.42 4.54
CA ASP A 97 14.48 -3.40 3.49
C ASP A 97 14.53 -4.83 4.04
N GLU A 98 15.01 -5.03 5.29
CA GLU A 98 15.15 -6.36 5.89
C GLU A 98 13.88 -6.76 6.65
N PHE A 99 13.36 -5.88 7.52
CA PHE A 99 12.23 -6.20 8.40
C PHE A 99 10.87 -5.70 7.89
N LYS A 100 10.83 -5.07 6.69
CA LYS A 100 9.60 -4.66 6.01
C LYS A 100 8.62 -3.92 6.92
N GLY A 101 9.13 -2.93 7.63
CA GLY A 101 8.35 -2.09 8.55
C GLY A 101 8.18 -2.63 9.97
N LYS A 102 8.76 -3.77 10.31
CA LYS A 102 8.81 -4.26 11.70
C LYS A 102 9.99 -3.64 12.43
N LEU A 103 9.74 -2.95 13.53
CA LEU A 103 10.72 -2.26 14.36
C LEU A 103 10.69 -2.81 15.78
N HIS A 104 11.83 -3.25 16.32
CA HIS A 104 11.99 -3.55 17.73
C HIS A 104 12.46 -2.30 18.47
N ILE A 105 11.92 -2.02 19.67
CA ILE A 105 12.25 -0.82 20.45
C ILE A 105 13.76 -0.70 20.74
N ASP A 106 14.45 -1.83 20.91
CA ASP A 106 15.91 -1.85 21.17
C ASP A 106 16.74 -1.39 19.96
N ASP A 107 16.20 -1.48 18.73
CA ASP A 107 16.86 -0.99 17.52
C ASP A 107 17.01 0.54 17.51
N LEU A 108 16.17 1.27 18.24
CA LEU A 108 16.26 2.73 18.35
C LEU A 108 17.63 3.19 18.86
N GLY A 109 18.26 2.40 19.74
CA GLY A 109 19.62 2.71 20.23
C GLY A 109 20.71 2.64 19.16
N ARG A 110 20.47 1.90 18.08
CA ARG A 110 21.32 1.80 16.89
C ARG A 110 20.96 2.88 15.85
N ILE A 111 19.67 3.11 15.64
CA ILE A 111 19.13 4.01 14.61
C ILE A 111 19.36 5.47 14.96
N LEU A 112 19.11 5.83 16.22
CA LEU A 112 19.11 7.23 16.68
C LEU A 112 20.47 7.62 17.25
N PRO A 113 21.12 8.71 16.75
CA PRO A 113 22.38 9.20 17.28
C PRO A 113 22.23 9.63 18.75
N LYS A 114 22.99 9.00 19.67
CA LYS A 114 22.87 9.18 21.12
C LYS A 114 22.99 10.62 21.60
N LYS A 115 23.82 11.45 20.92
CA LYS A 115 24.00 12.87 21.29
C LYS A 115 22.74 13.69 21.05
N LYS A 116 22.01 13.40 19.98
CA LYS A 116 20.80 14.14 19.58
C LYS A 116 19.53 13.53 20.17
N PHE A 117 19.50 12.18 20.31
CA PHE A 117 18.36 11.42 20.78
C PHE A 117 18.73 10.60 22.02
N PRO A 118 18.62 11.17 23.24
CA PRO A 118 18.86 10.42 24.47
C PRO A 118 17.89 9.23 24.59
N LYS A 119 18.36 8.11 25.14
CA LYS A 119 17.56 6.88 25.28
C LYS A 119 16.20 7.13 25.98
N ALA A 120 16.15 8.05 26.92
CA ALA A 120 14.93 8.43 27.64
C ALA A 120 13.84 9.05 26.72
N ARG A 121 14.20 9.50 25.50
CA ARG A 121 13.27 10.12 24.53
C ARG A 121 12.91 9.20 23.38
N HIS A 122 13.45 7.97 23.32
CA HIS A 122 13.11 7.01 22.27
C HIS A 122 11.63 6.62 22.29
N VAL A 123 11.08 6.37 23.49
CA VAL A 123 9.66 6.04 23.68
C VAL A 123 8.77 7.19 23.25
N PHE A 124 9.13 8.43 23.57
CA PHE A 124 8.40 9.62 23.14
C PHE A 124 8.25 9.68 21.62
N LEU A 125 9.31 9.41 20.86
CA LEU A 125 9.24 9.39 19.39
C LEU A 125 8.28 8.30 18.87
N LEU A 126 8.28 7.11 19.45
CA LEU A 126 7.35 6.04 19.07
C LEU A 126 5.90 6.39 19.41
N GLU A 127 5.64 6.90 20.60
CA GLU A 127 4.30 7.32 21.02
C GLU A 127 3.79 8.49 20.18
N LEU A 128 4.69 9.38 19.75
CA LEU A 128 4.38 10.43 18.79
C LEU A 128 4.02 9.85 17.41
N MET A 129 4.79 8.90 16.94
CA MET A 129 4.48 8.19 15.68
C MET A 129 3.13 7.47 15.76
N GLU A 130 2.80 6.83 16.87
CA GLU A 130 1.47 6.23 17.10
C GLU A 130 0.36 7.29 17.06
N LYS A 131 0.56 8.40 17.78
CA LYS A 131 -0.41 9.51 17.83
C LYS A 131 -0.75 10.07 16.44
N PHE A 132 0.22 10.10 15.54
CA PHE A 132 0.04 10.58 14.17
C PHE A 132 -0.29 9.46 13.15
N ASN A 133 -0.59 8.27 13.66
CA ASN A 133 -0.94 7.10 12.84
C ASN A 133 0.16 6.73 11.82
N LEU A 134 1.43 6.84 12.22
CA LEU A 134 2.57 6.42 11.43
C LEU A 134 3.01 4.99 11.77
N CYS A 135 2.73 4.52 12.97
CA CYS A 135 3.02 3.15 13.42
C CYS A 135 1.99 2.69 14.46
N TYR A 136 2.06 1.42 14.82
CA TYR A 136 1.30 0.83 15.93
C TYR A 136 2.09 -0.28 16.61
N ALA A 137 1.86 -0.50 17.91
CA ALA A 137 2.46 -1.59 18.65
C ALA A 137 1.79 -2.93 18.34
N ALA A 138 2.56 -4.02 18.30
CA ALA A 138 2.03 -5.37 18.15
C ALA A 138 1.14 -5.76 19.34
N LYS A 139 0.07 -6.54 19.09
CA LYS A 139 -0.91 -6.94 20.13
C LYS A 139 -0.27 -7.68 21.32
N GLU A 140 0.60 -8.62 21.01
CA GLU A 140 1.17 -9.54 22.01
C GLU A 140 2.57 -9.15 22.48
N GLN A 141 3.26 -8.28 21.73
CA GLN A 141 4.66 -7.89 21.97
C GLN A 141 4.78 -6.38 21.90
N ARG A 142 4.61 -5.71 23.03
CA ARG A 142 4.62 -4.22 23.13
C ARG A 142 5.97 -3.57 22.82
N ASP A 143 7.02 -4.34 22.67
CA ASP A 143 8.36 -3.94 22.24
C ASP A 143 8.54 -3.96 20.72
N ILE A 144 7.56 -4.44 20.00
CA ILE A 144 7.53 -4.48 18.52
C ILE A 144 6.51 -3.48 17.99
N TYR A 145 6.94 -2.68 17.02
CA TYR A 145 6.12 -1.72 16.30
C TYR A 145 6.08 -2.04 14.82
N PHE A 146 4.97 -1.68 14.17
CA PHE A 146 4.79 -1.83 12.73
C PHE A 146 4.56 -0.48 12.09
N ILE A 147 5.28 -0.21 10.99
CA ILE A 147 5.22 1.03 10.20
C ILE A 147 4.60 0.69 8.84
N PRO A 148 3.29 0.93 8.63
CA PRO A 148 2.57 0.48 7.42
C PRO A 148 3.12 1.04 6.10
N ASP A 149 3.71 2.23 6.10
CA ASP A 149 4.33 2.81 4.91
C ASP A 149 5.52 1.99 4.37
N LEU A 150 6.07 1.12 5.20
CA LEU A 150 7.20 0.25 4.88
C LEU A 150 6.80 -1.20 4.59
N PHE A 151 5.51 -1.53 4.64
CA PHE A 151 5.04 -2.87 4.28
C PHE A 151 5.27 -3.16 2.81
N GLU A 152 5.37 -4.44 2.47
CA GLU A 152 5.40 -4.88 1.08
C GLU A 152 4.09 -4.56 0.37
N ASP A 153 4.15 -4.31 -0.94
CA ASP A 153 2.96 -4.05 -1.76
C ASP A 153 2.25 -5.35 -2.18
N ILE A 154 2.81 -6.51 -1.82
CA ILE A 154 2.29 -7.81 -2.19
C ILE A 154 1.18 -8.21 -1.23
N GLU A 155 -0.01 -8.48 -1.78
CA GLU A 155 -1.12 -9.06 -1.01
C GLU A 155 -0.75 -10.48 -0.55
N PRO A 156 -0.78 -10.77 0.77
CA PRO A 156 -0.50 -12.13 1.25
C PRO A 156 -1.59 -13.11 0.83
N ASP A 157 -1.24 -14.39 0.70
CA ASP A 157 -2.21 -15.44 0.42
C ASP A 157 -3.16 -15.65 1.61
N PHE A 158 -4.46 -15.66 1.33
CA PHE A 158 -5.50 -16.03 2.30
C PHE A 158 -6.75 -16.55 1.59
N GLU A 159 -7.48 -17.40 2.27
CA GLU A 159 -8.77 -17.86 1.76
C GLU A 159 -9.83 -16.77 1.89
N TRP A 160 -10.44 -16.40 0.76
CA TRP A 160 -11.50 -15.42 0.67
C TRP A 160 -12.72 -16.03 -0.04
N HIS A 161 -13.53 -16.76 0.73
CA HIS A 161 -14.72 -17.43 0.21
C HIS A 161 -15.93 -17.11 1.10
N GLY A 162 -16.97 -16.57 0.51
CA GLY A 162 -18.23 -16.29 1.20
C GLY A 162 -19.37 -16.08 0.21
N ASN A 163 -20.56 -16.58 0.57
CA ASN A 163 -21.74 -16.47 -0.30
C ASN A 163 -22.42 -15.10 -0.23
N GLU A 164 -22.26 -14.40 0.90
CA GLU A 164 -22.87 -13.10 1.15
C GLU A 164 -21.76 -12.08 1.44
N THR A 165 -21.40 -11.31 0.44
CA THR A 165 -20.35 -10.29 0.56
C THR A 165 -20.92 -8.93 0.17
N ILE A 166 -20.74 -7.94 1.05
CA ILE A 166 -21.01 -6.54 0.73
C ILE A 166 -19.78 -6.00 0.03
N HIS A 167 -19.95 -5.53 -1.18
CA HIS A 167 -18.91 -4.83 -1.92
C HIS A 167 -19.20 -3.33 -1.90
N PHE A 168 -18.33 -2.60 -1.27
CA PHE A 168 -18.39 -1.14 -1.15
C PHE A 168 -17.07 -0.53 -1.61
N ARG A 169 -17.11 0.71 -2.13
CA ARG A 169 -15.90 1.48 -2.38
C ARG A 169 -16.07 2.97 -2.12
N TYR A 170 -15.00 3.59 -1.73
CA TYR A 170 -14.80 5.02 -1.88
C TYR A 170 -14.21 5.28 -3.27
N ASN A 171 -14.81 6.23 -3.99
CA ASN A 171 -14.35 6.70 -5.28
C ASN A 171 -13.93 8.17 -5.12
N TYR A 172 -12.65 8.44 -5.32
CA TYR A 172 -12.06 9.77 -5.22
C TYR A 172 -11.93 10.33 -6.62
N ASP A 173 -12.53 11.49 -6.89
CA ASP A 173 -12.61 12.04 -8.25
C ASP A 173 -11.23 12.30 -8.87
N ASP A 174 -10.27 12.83 -8.09
CA ASP A 174 -8.93 13.11 -8.57
C ASP A 174 -7.91 12.08 -8.10
N PHE A 175 -7.72 11.98 -6.79
CA PHE A 175 -6.63 11.22 -6.19
C PHE A 175 -6.91 10.94 -4.71
N SER A 176 -6.68 9.71 -4.29
CA SER A 176 -6.69 9.33 -2.87
C SER A 176 -5.28 9.44 -2.29
N PRO A 177 -5.06 10.20 -1.21
CA PRO A 177 -3.77 10.21 -0.52
C PRO A 177 -3.36 8.78 -0.08
N ASP A 178 -2.10 8.41 -0.33
CA ASP A 178 -1.53 7.11 0.10
C ASP A 178 -1.71 6.89 1.60
N ALA A 179 -1.59 7.97 2.35
CA ALA A 179 -1.72 7.96 3.81
C ALA A 179 -3.10 7.51 4.32
N PHE A 180 -4.15 7.45 3.49
CA PHE A 180 -5.45 6.96 3.97
C PHE A 180 -5.41 5.47 4.27
N MET A 181 -4.75 4.69 3.43
CA MET A 181 -4.67 3.25 3.63
C MET A 181 -3.76 2.91 4.81
N THR A 182 -2.58 3.51 4.89
CA THR A 182 -1.64 3.27 5.98
C THR A 182 -2.19 3.72 7.33
N LYS A 183 -2.85 4.89 7.39
CA LYS A 183 -3.55 5.35 8.60
C LYS A 183 -4.74 4.47 8.98
N PHE A 184 -5.49 3.97 8.01
CA PHE A 184 -6.57 3.02 8.25
C PHE A 184 -6.04 1.73 8.89
N ILE A 185 -4.92 1.20 8.40
CA ILE A 185 -4.27 0.02 8.97
C ILE A 185 -3.88 0.27 10.44
N VAL A 186 -3.34 1.46 10.75
CA VAL A 186 -3.01 1.83 12.14
C VAL A 186 -4.26 1.92 13.01
N GLU A 187 -5.32 2.59 12.56
CA GLU A 187 -6.57 2.74 13.32
C GLU A 187 -7.26 1.38 13.60
N MET A 188 -7.17 0.45 12.63
CA MET A 188 -7.82 -0.85 12.71
C MET A 188 -6.88 -2.00 13.11
N HIS A 189 -5.66 -1.69 13.59
CA HIS A 189 -4.64 -2.70 13.87
C HIS A 189 -5.07 -3.79 14.86
N GLN A 190 -6.00 -3.47 15.77
CA GLN A 190 -6.53 -4.45 16.72
C GLN A 190 -7.38 -5.53 16.06
N ASP A 191 -7.94 -5.25 14.88
CA ASP A 191 -8.81 -6.17 14.15
C ASP A 191 -8.05 -6.93 13.05
N ILE A 192 -6.74 -6.69 12.85
CA ILE A 192 -5.95 -7.38 11.82
C ILE A 192 -5.96 -8.89 12.09
N GLU A 193 -6.37 -9.65 11.06
CA GLU A 193 -6.47 -11.10 11.09
C GLU A 193 -5.14 -11.72 10.66
N ASP A 194 -4.56 -12.59 11.52
CA ASP A 194 -3.36 -13.39 11.23
C ASP A 194 -2.21 -12.63 10.55
N GLU A 195 -1.98 -11.39 10.96
CA GLU A 195 -0.98 -10.51 10.36
C GLU A 195 -1.17 -10.24 8.85
N LYS A 196 -2.35 -10.51 8.29
CA LYS A 196 -2.66 -10.31 6.87
C LYS A 196 -2.79 -8.83 6.54
N ARG A 197 -1.66 -8.20 6.29
CA ARG A 197 -1.53 -6.78 5.94
C ARG A 197 -0.46 -6.60 4.87
N TRP A 198 -0.65 -5.62 4.02
CA TRP A 198 0.30 -5.14 3.03
C TRP A 198 0.13 -3.64 2.87
N ARG A 199 1.05 -2.97 2.19
CA ARG A 199 1.07 -1.51 2.12
C ARG A 199 -0.23 -0.90 1.60
N SER A 200 -0.85 -1.52 0.60
CA SER A 200 -2.08 -1.07 -0.04
C SER A 200 -3.34 -1.74 0.48
N GLY A 201 -3.27 -2.57 1.55
CA GLY A 201 -4.46 -3.24 2.06
C GLY A 201 -4.28 -4.01 3.35
N VAL A 202 -5.39 -4.54 3.85
CA VAL A 202 -5.46 -5.29 5.10
C VAL A 202 -6.68 -6.21 5.14
N LEU A 203 -6.52 -7.35 5.79
CA LEU A 203 -7.60 -8.23 6.19
C LEU A 203 -7.88 -8.02 7.68
N ILE A 204 -9.12 -7.68 8.02
CA ILE A 204 -9.56 -7.42 9.39
C ILE A 204 -10.76 -8.29 9.75
N SER A 205 -10.90 -8.62 11.04
CA SER A 205 -12.00 -9.40 11.57
C SER A 205 -12.40 -8.91 12.95
N ASN A 206 -13.71 -8.89 13.22
CA ASN A 206 -14.27 -8.66 14.55
C ASN A 206 -14.76 -9.98 15.21
N GLY A 207 -14.40 -11.13 14.63
CA GLY A 207 -14.81 -12.45 15.08
C GLY A 207 -16.08 -12.98 14.40
N SER A 208 -17.08 -12.14 14.12
CA SER A 208 -18.32 -12.54 13.40
C SER A 208 -18.23 -12.25 11.90
N CYS A 209 -17.54 -11.19 11.55
CA CYS A 209 -17.37 -10.73 10.17
C CYS A 209 -15.90 -10.60 9.83
N ARG A 210 -15.59 -10.77 8.55
CA ARG A 210 -14.26 -10.50 7.97
C ARG A 210 -14.39 -9.39 6.94
N ALA A 211 -13.40 -8.52 6.85
CA ALA A 211 -13.36 -7.50 5.82
C ALA A 211 -11.99 -7.39 5.18
N LYS A 212 -11.97 -7.35 3.85
CA LYS A 212 -10.80 -7.01 3.04
C LYS A 212 -10.92 -5.55 2.64
N VAL A 213 -9.96 -4.74 3.04
CA VAL A 213 -9.89 -3.32 2.69
C VAL A 213 -8.61 -3.07 1.91
N TYR A 214 -8.72 -2.54 0.69
CA TYR A 214 -7.55 -2.35 -0.16
C TYR A 214 -7.72 -1.18 -1.13
N GLN A 215 -6.60 -0.56 -1.47
CA GLN A 215 -6.50 0.53 -2.44
C GLN A 215 -6.07 -0.02 -3.80
N THR A 216 -6.69 0.46 -4.89
CA THR A 216 -6.31 0.05 -6.24
C THR A 216 -5.06 0.78 -6.72
N PHE A 217 -4.36 0.21 -7.71
CA PHE A 217 -3.12 0.73 -8.29
C PHE A 217 -3.20 2.22 -8.72
N ARG A 218 -4.34 2.67 -9.25
CA ARG A 218 -4.56 4.10 -9.61
C ARG A 218 -4.87 4.99 -8.42
N LYS A 219 -4.98 4.41 -7.22
CA LYS A 219 -5.25 5.12 -5.97
C LYS A 219 -6.53 5.97 -5.94
N ASN A 220 -7.43 5.75 -6.90
CA ASN A 220 -8.72 6.45 -6.97
C ASN A 220 -9.81 5.72 -6.20
N TYR A 221 -9.59 4.45 -5.85
CA TYR A 221 -10.57 3.63 -5.18
C TYR A 221 -9.99 2.98 -3.95
N ILE A 222 -10.72 3.05 -2.84
CA ILE A 222 -10.53 2.16 -1.70
C ILE A 222 -11.72 1.22 -1.68
N HIS A 223 -11.45 -0.05 -1.90
CA HIS A 223 -12.45 -1.12 -1.87
C HIS A 223 -12.58 -1.69 -0.47
N ILE A 224 -13.79 -2.01 -0.09
CA ILE A 224 -14.15 -2.66 1.17
C ILE A 224 -15.09 -3.81 0.82
N GLU A 225 -14.62 -5.02 1.05
CA GLU A 225 -15.41 -6.24 0.89
C GLU A 225 -15.66 -6.81 2.28
N VAL A 226 -16.94 -6.96 2.66
CA VAL A 226 -17.30 -7.46 3.99
C VAL A 226 -18.07 -8.75 3.85
N MET A 227 -17.55 -9.81 4.45
CA MET A 227 -18.21 -11.09 4.63
C MET A 227 -18.75 -11.20 6.05
N GLY A 228 -20.00 -11.64 6.17
CA GLY A 228 -20.66 -11.87 7.46
C GLY A 228 -22.10 -12.28 7.25
N ASN A 229 -22.77 -12.69 8.33
CA ASN A 229 -24.19 -12.96 8.29
C ASN A 229 -24.97 -11.68 8.02
N GLN A 230 -26.21 -11.82 7.50
CA GLN A 230 -27.10 -10.69 7.21
C GLN A 230 -27.26 -9.75 8.41
N GLY A 231 -27.03 -8.46 8.18
CA GLY A 231 -27.08 -7.42 9.21
C GLY A 231 -25.78 -7.19 9.98
N GLU A 232 -25.01 -8.22 10.32
CA GLU A 232 -23.73 -8.09 11.00
C GLU A 232 -22.68 -7.49 10.06
N GLY A 233 -22.61 -7.96 8.80
CA GLY A 233 -21.73 -7.42 7.77
C GLY A 233 -21.96 -5.93 7.53
N ARG A 234 -23.24 -5.49 7.52
CA ARG A 234 -23.59 -4.08 7.38
C ARG A 234 -23.13 -3.24 8.58
N SER A 235 -23.28 -3.77 9.79
CA SER A 235 -22.81 -3.12 11.01
C SER A 235 -21.29 -2.99 11.02
N TYR A 236 -20.57 -4.01 10.55
CA TYR A 236 -19.13 -3.97 10.45
C TYR A 236 -18.65 -2.99 9.35
N LEU A 237 -19.32 -2.98 8.19
CA LEU A 237 -19.07 -1.96 7.17
C LEU A 237 -19.27 -0.54 7.72
N TYR A 238 -20.30 -0.33 8.57
CA TYR A 238 -20.51 0.96 9.20
C TYR A 238 -19.32 1.37 10.09
N ALA A 239 -18.78 0.46 10.90
CA ALA A 239 -17.60 0.73 11.74
C ALA A 239 -16.37 1.09 10.91
N ILE A 240 -16.12 0.33 9.82
CA ILE A 240 -15.04 0.61 8.87
C ILE A 240 -15.22 2.01 8.23
N ARG A 241 -16.44 2.33 7.80
CA ARG A 241 -16.76 3.64 7.21
C ARG A 241 -16.63 4.79 8.23
N ASP A 242 -16.92 4.55 9.52
CA ASP A 242 -16.71 5.56 10.57
C ASP A 242 -15.23 5.90 10.73
N THR A 243 -14.35 4.90 10.66
CA THR A 243 -12.90 5.13 10.66
C THR A 243 -12.48 5.98 9.45
N PHE A 244 -12.92 5.65 8.24
CA PHE A 244 -12.62 6.49 7.07
C PHE A 244 -13.21 7.89 7.17
N ARG A 245 -14.41 8.05 7.75
CA ARG A 245 -15.01 9.38 7.98
C ARG A 245 -14.12 10.27 8.85
N LYS A 246 -13.48 9.69 9.88
CA LYS A 246 -12.51 10.42 10.71
C LYS A 246 -11.27 10.81 9.92
N LEU A 247 -10.74 9.89 9.08
CA LEU A 247 -9.59 10.15 8.22
C LEU A 247 -9.88 11.20 7.15
N HIS A 248 -11.10 11.26 6.63
CA HIS A 248 -11.52 12.25 5.62
C HIS A 248 -11.79 13.65 6.20
N LYS A 249 -12.12 13.73 7.51
CA LYS A 249 -12.51 14.99 8.16
C LYS A 249 -11.53 16.17 7.95
N PRO A 250 -10.18 15.96 7.95
CA PRO A 250 -9.24 17.05 7.68
C PRO A 250 -9.27 17.56 6.23
N PHE A 251 -9.95 16.87 5.31
CA PHE A 251 -9.97 17.16 3.88
C PHE A 251 -11.38 17.52 3.36
N PRO A 252 -12.02 18.59 3.88
CA PRO A 252 -13.42 18.92 3.57
C PRO A 252 -13.67 19.28 2.10
N GLN A 253 -12.61 19.61 1.33
CA GLN A 253 -12.71 19.96 -0.09
C GLN A 253 -12.68 18.73 -1.00
N MET A 254 -12.33 17.57 -0.46
CA MET A 254 -12.22 16.33 -1.24
C MET A 254 -13.60 15.79 -1.59
N GLN A 255 -13.84 15.59 -2.87
CA GLN A 255 -15.06 14.95 -3.34
C GLN A 255 -14.91 13.43 -3.30
N ILE A 256 -15.72 12.79 -2.48
CA ILE A 256 -15.64 11.35 -2.22
C ILE A 256 -17.02 10.76 -2.48
N LYS A 257 -17.13 9.91 -3.52
CA LYS A 257 -18.34 9.14 -3.79
C LYS A 257 -18.30 7.84 -3.02
N GLN A 258 -19.44 7.43 -2.51
CA GLN A 258 -19.63 6.17 -1.80
C GLN A 258 -20.51 5.28 -2.65
N GLU A 259 -19.98 4.12 -3.03
CA GLU A 259 -20.63 3.27 -4.00
C GLU A 259 -20.73 1.83 -3.49
N ALA A 260 -21.85 1.15 -3.78
CA ALA A 260 -22.04 -0.27 -3.54
C ALA A 260 -22.16 -1.02 -4.87
N LEU A 261 -21.61 -2.20 -4.94
CA LEU A 261 -21.69 -3.03 -6.13
C LEU A 261 -22.97 -3.83 -6.15
N TYR A 262 -23.68 -3.80 -7.29
CA TYR A 262 -24.75 -4.72 -7.60
C TYR A 262 -24.60 -5.25 -9.02
N LYS A 263 -24.50 -6.55 -9.18
CA LYS A 263 -24.07 -7.18 -10.41
C LYS A 263 -22.72 -6.53 -10.84
N ASP A 264 -22.67 -5.91 -12.01
CA ASP A 264 -21.43 -5.22 -12.50
C ASP A 264 -21.52 -3.68 -12.41
N HIS A 265 -22.51 -3.14 -11.66
CA HIS A 265 -22.79 -1.71 -11.58
C HIS A 265 -22.49 -1.17 -10.18
N TRP A 266 -21.72 -0.07 -10.15
CA TRP A 266 -21.45 0.67 -8.92
C TRP A 266 -22.54 1.74 -8.71
N LEU A 267 -23.33 1.57 -7.66
CA LEU A 267 -24.49 2.38 -7.34
C LEU A 267 -24.19 3.32 -6.18
N ASP A 268 -24.76 4.52 -6.20
CA ASP A 268 -24.63 5.50 -5.12
C ASP A 268 -25.19 4.92 -3.80
N TYR A 269 -24.29 4.67 -2.84
CA TYR A 269 -24.60 4.05 -1.57
C TYR A 269 -25.53 4.92 -0.71
N LEU A 270 -25.35 6.24 -0.72
CA LEU A 270 -26.19 7.14 0.07
C LEU A 270 -27.61 7.21 -0.50
N ARG A 271 -27.74 7.09 -1.82
CA ARG A 271 -29.05 7.00 -2.46
C ARG A 271 -29.75 5.68 -2.09
N LEU A 272 -29.04 4.56 -2.05
CA LEU A 272 -29.59 3.28 -1.58
C LEU A 272 -30.10 3.40 -0.15
N ILE A 273 -29.33 3.93 0.80
CA ILE A 273 -29.75 4.18 2.18
C ILE A 273 -31.01 5.04 2.25
N ASN A 274 -31.06 6.13 1.47
CA ASN A 274 -32.24 7.02 1.45
C ASN A 274 -33.49 6.33 0.87
N ARG A 275 -33.34 5.45 -0.11
CA ARG A 275 -34.45 4.69 -0.69
C ARG A 275 -34.97 3.65 0.29
N GLU A 276 -34.08 2.92 0.95
CA GLU A 276 -34.46 1.97 2.00
C GLU A 276 -35.20 2.66 3.14
N ALA A 277 -34.67 3.75 3.69
CA ALA A 277 -35.29 4.49 4.80
C ALA A 277 -36.68 5.02 4.46
N LYS A 278 -36.99 5.28 3.20
CA LYS A 278 -38.27 5.75 2.70
C LYS A 278 -39.16 4.62 2.17
N ASN A 279 -38.69 3.39 2.22
CA ASN A 279 -39.33 2.22 1.62
C ASN A 279 -39.76 2.47 0.16
N LYS A 280 -38.84 3.08 -0.64
CA LYS A 280 -39.11 3.44 -2.03
C LYS A 280 -38.22 2.60 -2.95
N PRO A 281 -38.78 1.96 -4.00
CA PRO A 281 -38.02 1.24 -4.99
C PRO A 281 -37.11 2.21 -5.77
N TRP A 282 -36.06 1.66 -6.37
CA TRP A 282 -35.20 2.38 -7.29
C TRP A 282 -35.09 1.55 -8.56
N TYR A 283 -35.83 1.93 -9.59
CA TYR A 283 -35.68 1.38 -10.92
C TYR A 283 -34.34 1.86 -11.53
N HIS A 284 -33.57 0.94 -12.07
CA HIS A 284 -32.29 1.23 -12.71
C HIS A 284 -32.41 1.04 -14.21
N ASP A 285 -32.30 2.13 -14.97
CA ASP A 285 -32.57 2.15 -16.42
C ASP A 285 -31.64 1.19 -17.22
N GLU A 286 -30.34 1.14 -16.86
CA GLU A 286 -29.37 0.28 -17.57
C GLU A 286 -29.58 -1.22 -17.27
N LEU A 287 -30.11 -1.57 -16.11
CA LEU A 287 -30.40 -2.94 -15.73
C LEU A 287 -31.84 -3.38 -16.09
N ASP A 288 -32.69 -2.41 -16.43
CA ASP A 288 -34.11 -2.61 -16.74
C ASP A 288 -34.86 -3.35 -15.62
N GLU A 289 -34.56 -3.03 -14.36
CA GLU A 289 -35.15 -3.68 -13.20
C GLU A 289 -35.27 -2.78 -11.95
N ASP A 290 -36.18 -3.13 -11.04
CA ASP A 290 -36.22 -2.57 -9.71
C ASP A 290 -35.12 -3.18 -8.84
N LEU A 291 -34.27 -2.32 -8.23
CA LEU A 291 -33.16 -2.76 -7.41
C LEU A 291 -33.62 -3.36 -6.09
N PRO A 292 -33.10 -4.51 -5.68
CA PRO A 292 -33.30 -5.09 -4.36
C PRO A 292 -32.46 -4.35 -3.32
N VAL A 293 -32.86 -3.13 -2.98
CA VAL A 293 -32.06 -2.16 -2.20
C VAL A 293 -31.57 -2.73 -0.87
N THR A 294 -32.43 -3.42 -0.13
CA THR A 294 -32.07 -4.01 1.17
C THR A 294 -31.04 -5.13 1.00
N ASP A 295 -31.18 -5.96 -0.02
CA ASP A 295 -30.24 -7.07 -0.28
C ASP A 295 -28.88 -6.52 -0.70
N ILE A 296 -28.83 -5.48 -1.53
CA ILE A 296 -27.57 -4.81 -1.91
C ILE A 296 -26.86 -4.28 -0.68
N LEU A 297 -27.58 -3.65 0.25
CA LEU A 297 -27.02 -3.07 1.47
C LEU A 297 -26.57 -4.10 2.51
N ASN A 298 -27.20 -5.28 2.53
CA ASN A 298 -26.87 -6.35 3.46
C ASN A 298 -25.85 -7.37 2.92
N GLY A 299 -25.46 -7.23 1.67
CA GLY A 299 -24.70 -8.25 0.94
C GLY A 299 -25.65 -9.29 0.37
N TYR A 300 -25.77 -9.31 -0.94
CA TYR A 300 -26.56 -10.32 -1.62
C TYR A 300 -25.67 -11.49 -2.04
N SER A 301 -26.24 -12.69 -1.90
CA SER A 301 -25.60 -13.86 -2.48
C SER A 301 -25.57 -13.69 -3.98
N THR A 302 -24.40 -13.57 -4.55
CA THR A 302 -24.20 -13.66 -6.00
C THR A 302 -24.39 -15.11 -6.46
N THR A 303 -25.49 -15.76 -6.06
CA THR A 303 -25.88 -17.07 -6.56
C THR A 303 -26.50 -17.01 -7.96
N VAL A 304 -26.24 -15.97 -8.71
CA VAL A 304 -26.19 -16.08 -10.17
C VAL A 304 -24.83 -16.64 -10.49
N ASP A 305 -24.79 -17.97 -10.72
CA ASP A 305 -23.71 -18.71 -11.35
C ASP A 305 -22.46 -17.86 -11.74
N ARG A 306 -21.71 -17.37 -10.79
CA ARG A 306 -20.27 -17.30 -10.94
C ARG A 306 -19.75 -18.73 -10.80
N LYS A 307 -20.22 -19.61 -11.67
CA LYS A 307 -19.43 -20.68 -12.24
C LYS A 307 -18.34 -20.04 -13.06
N GLY A 308 -17.38 -19.55 -12.34
CA GLY A 308 -16.15 -19.00 -12.78
C GLY A 308 -15.44 -18.57 -11.52
N THR A 309 -14.79 -19.48 -10.81
CA THR A 309 -13.55 -19.15 -10.13
C THR A 309 -12.89 -18.13 -11.04
N GLN A 310 -12.68 -16.90 -10.53
CA GLN A 310 -11.94 -15.89 -11.26
C GLN A 310 -10.65 -16.57 -11.68
N LYS A 311 -10.45 -16.78 -12.96
CA LYS A 311 -9.34 -17.56 -13.48
C LYS A 311 -8.10 -16.70 -13.36
N HIS A 312 -7.27 -16.98 -12.40
CA HIS A 312 -5.97 -16.34 -12.25
C HIS A 312 -5.04 -16.90 -13.31
N ILE A 313 -4.52 -16.03 -14.17
CA ILE A 313 -3.52 -16.37 -15.18
C ILE A 313 -2.21 -15.77 -14.74
N LYS A 314 -1.29 -16.61 -14.30
CA LYS A 314 0.03 -16.21 -13.85
C LYS A 314 0.95 -15.99 -15.04
N ILE A 315 1.45 -14.78 -15.19
CA ILE A 315 2.37 -14.35 -16.24
C ILE A 315 3.73 -14.10 -15.62
N PHE A 316 4.76 -14.82 -16.03
CA PHE A 316 6.15 -14.54 -15.64
C PHE A 316 6.84 -13.75 -16.75
N LEU A 317 7.43 -12.60 -16.43
CA LEU A 317 8.15 -11.74 -17.38
C LEU A 317 9.66 -11.76 -17.09
N ALA A 318 10.40 -12.34 -18.02
CA ALA A 318 11.84 -12.43 -18.02
C ALA A 318 12.48 -11.43 -19.00
N SER A 319 13.50 -10.67 -18.58
CA SER A 319 14.30 -9.83 -19.49
C SER A 319 15.63 -9.45 -18.88
N SER A 320 16.57 -8.98 -19.71
CA SER A 320 17.82 -8.38 -19.24
C SER A 320 17.59 -6.97 -18.62
N ALA A 321 18.54 -6.52 -17.80
CA ALA A 321 18.47 -5.22 -17.12
C ALA A 321 18.35 -4.02 -18.11
N GLU A 322 18.84 -4.15 -19.32
CA GLU A 322 18.74 -3.12 -20.37
C GLU A 322 17.30 -2.80 -20.81
N LEU A 323 16.37 -3.70 -20.54
CA LEU A 323 14.94 -3.58 -20.88
C LEU A 323 14.06 -3.20 -19.66
N LYS A 324 14.63 -2.54 -18.68
CA LYS A 324 13.91 -2.11 -17.47
C LYS A 324 12.69 -1.23 -17.81
N ALA A 325 12.85 -0.28 -18.73
CA ALA A 325 11.75 0.61 -19.15
C ALA A 325 10.60 -0.16 -19.82
N GLU A 326 10.92 -1.18 -20.63
CA GLU A 326 9.92 -2.06 -21.25
C GLU A 326 9.18 -2.89 -20.21
N ARG A 327 9.87 -3.39 -19.17
CA ARG A 327 9.22 -4.12 -18.06
C ARG A 327 8.23 -3.25 -17.31
N GLU A 328 8.66 -2.05 -16.89
CA GLU A 328 7.80 -1.10 -16.19
C GLU A 328 6.55 -0.75 -17.01
N GLN A 329 6.72 -0.52 -18.31
CA GLN A 329 5.59 -0.26 -19.21
C GLN A 329 4.70 -1.49 -19.44
N PHE A 330 5.27 -2.67 -19.44
CA PHE A 330 4.51 -3.91 -19.56
C PHE A 330 3.70 -4.20 -18.29
N GLU A 331 4.24 -3.90 -17.13
CA GLU A 331 3.55 -3.98 -15.84
C GLU A 331 2.32 -3.04 -15.81
N ILE A 332 2.53 -1.76 -16.14
CA ILE A 332 1.43 -0.78 -16.24
C ILE A 332 0.36 -1.26 -17.25
N PHE A 333 0.78 -1.84 -18.35
CA PHE A 333 -0.12 -2.37 -19.37
C PHE A 333 -0.96 -3.54 -18.85
N ILE A 334 -0.36 -4.54 -18.18
CA ILE A 334 -1.10 -5.68 -17.59
C ILE A 334 -2.12 -5.20 -16.56
N HIS A 335 -1.74 -4.26 -15.70
CA HIS A 335 -2.67 -3.66 -14.74
C HIS A 335 -3.84 -2.94 -15.40
N ARG A 336 -3.60 -2.27 -16.54
CA ARG A 336 -4.64 -1.61 -17.31
C ARG A 336 -5.59 -2.62 -17.97
N GLU A 337 -5.05 -3.67 -18.56
CA GLU A 337 -5.84 -4.71 -19.21
C GLU A 337 -6.63 -5.55 -18.20
N ASN A 338 -6.18 -5.67 -16.96
CA ASN A 338 -6.95 -6.35 -15.90
C ASN A 338 -8.36 -5.78 -15.74
N GLN A 339 -8.59 -4.48 -15.99
CA GLN A 339 -9.94 -3.90 -15.97
C GLN A 339 -10.86 -4.50 -17.04
N ARG A 340 -10.29 -4.83 -18.20
CA ARG A 340 -11.01 -5.47 -19.32
C ARG A 340 -11.23 -6.96 -19.06
N PHE A 341 -10.20 -7.66 -18.58
CA PHE A 341 -10.24 -9.10 -18.33
C PHE A 341 -11.03 -9.45 -17.06
N TYR A 342 -11.05 -8.58 -16.07
CA TYR A 342 -11.89 -8.74 -14.87
C TYR A 342 -13.36 -8.92 -15.23
N LYS A 343 -13.87 -8.14 -16.20
CA LYS A 343 -15.24 -8.27 -16.72
C LYS A 343 -15.49 -9.64 -17.40
N ARG A 344 -14.45 -10.32 -17.81
CA ARG A 344 -14.48 -11.66 -18.44
C ARG A 344 -14.21 -12.80 -17.44
N GLY A 345 -14.15 -12.48 -16.13
CA GLY A 345 -13.86 -13.45 -15.07
C GLY A 345 -12.40 -13.93 -15.06
N VAL A 346 -11.46 -13.14 -15.62
CA VAL A 346 -10.03 -13.45 -15.69
C VAL A 346 -9.25 -12.35 -14.99
N PHE A 347 -8.26 -12.73 -14.19
CA PHE A 347 -7.29 -11.83 -13.60
C PHE A 347 -5.87 -12.22 -14.04
N LEU A 348 -5.11 -11.24 -14.53
CA LEU A 348 -3.73 -11.41 -14.98
C LEU A 348 -2.79 -11.04 -13.85
N GLU A 349 -2.07 -12.00 -13.32
CA GLU A 349 -1.08 -11.83 -12.25
C GLU A 349 0.31 -11.79 -12.88
N LEU A 350 0.96 -10.62 -12.87
CA LEU A 350 2.31 -10.45 -13.40
C LEU A 350 3.34 -10.67 -12.31
N GLN A 351 4.28 -11.57 -12.55
CA GLN A 351 5.43 -11.83 -11.69
C GLN A 351 6.71 -11.30 -12.37
N LEU A 352 7.41 -10.40 -11.68
CA LEU A 352 8.69 -9.82 -12.09
C LEU A 352 9.78 -10.30 -11.14
N TRP A 353 10.98 -10.57 -11.66
CA TRP A 353 12.11 -10.98 -10.85
C TRP A 353 12.57 -9.88 -9.84
N GLU A 354 12.38 -8.60 -10.18
CA GLU A 354 12.73 -7.45 -9.34
C GLU A 354 11.86 -7.34 -8.07
N ASN A 355 10.69 -7.97 -8.06
CA ASN A 355 9.80 -8.01 -6.90
C ASN A 355 10.11 -9.15 -5.93
N SER A 356 11.12 -9.96 -6.25
CA SER A 356 11.56 -11.04 -5.37
C SER A 356 12.63 -10.54 -4.42
N ILE A 357 12.54 -10.95 -3.17
CA ILE A 357 13.31 -10.43 -2.04
C ILE A 357 14.80 -10.72 -2.23
N ASP A 358 15.66 -9.70 -2.12
CA ASP A 358 17.14 -9.83 -1.96
C ASP A 358 17.53 -10.40 -0.57
N ALA A 359 16.66 -11.18 0.08
CA ALA A 359 16.95 -11.83 1.34
C ALA A 359 17.83 -13.05 1.11
N MET A 360 18.79 -13.31 2.01
CA MET A 360 19.55 -14.56 2.04
C MET A 360 18.56 -15.72 2.24
N SER A 361 18.20 -16.36 1.13
CA SER A 361 17.39 -17.58 1.12
C SER A 361 18.28 -18.79 1.44
N LYS A 362 17.69 -19.87 2.01
CA LYS A 362 18.36 -21.16 2.18
C LYS A 362 18.64 -21.85 0.84
N THR A 363 17.98 -21.39 -0.21
CA THR A 363 18.10 -21.87 -1.58
C THR A 363 18.71 -20.76 -2.45
N ARG A 364 19.33 -21.13 -3.58
CA ARG A 364 19.80 -20.16 -4.57
C ARG A 364 18.57 -19.36 -5.08
N LEU A 365 18.66 -18.04 -5.14
CA LEU A 365 17.58 -17.16 -5.63
C LEU A 365 17.00 -17.65 -6.98
N GLN A 366 17.88 -18.11 -7.87
CA GLN A 366 17.51 -18.66 -9.17
C GLN A 366 16.61 -19.91 -9.07
N ASP A 367 16.72 -20.70 -8.01
CA ASP A 367 15.89 -21.90 -7.82
C ASP A 367 14.44 -21.51 -7.47
N GLU A 368 14.24 -20.39 -6.77
CA GLU A 368 12.91 -19.82 -6.48
C GLU A 368 12.28 -19.27 -7.77
N TYR A 369 13.03 -18.58 -8.61
CA TYR A 369 12.57 -18.12 -9.92
C TYR A 369 12.23 -19.28 -10.84
N ASN A 370 13.08 -20.28 -10.90
CA ASN A 370 12.80 -21.48 -11.68
C ASN A 370 11.54 -22.22 -11.18
N SER A 371 11.25 -22.14 -9.87
CA SER A 371 9.98 -22.64 -9.32
C SER A 371 8.79 -21.80 -9.80
N ALA A 372 8.87 -20.47 -9.72
CA ALA A 372 7.82 -19.58 -10.21
C ALA A 372 7.55 -19.77 -11.72
N VAL A 373 8.60 -19.89 -12.51
CA VAL A 373 8.51 -20.19 -13.97
C VAL A 373 7.77 -21.51 -14.25
N LYS A 374 8.01 -22.55 -13.44
CA LYS A 374 7.33 -23.85 -13.60
C LYS A 374 5.82 -23.80 -13.27
N HIS A 375 5.42 -22.84 -12.45
CA HIS A 375 4.03 -22.73 -11.96
C HIS A 375 3.25 -21.58 -12.60
N CYS A 376 3.85 -20.82 -13.54
CA CYS A 376 3.11 -19.83 -14.29
C CYS A 376 2.32 -20.45 -15.45
N ASP A 377 1.30 -19.76 -15.93
CA ASP A 377 0.50 -20.16 -17.09
C ASP A 377 1.11 -19.67 -18.39
N ILE A 378 1.73 -18.49 -18.34
CA ILE A 378 2.35 -17.81 -19.47
C ILE A 378 3.74 -17.34 -19.06
N PHE A 379 4.73 -17.65 -19.87
CA PHE A 379 6.10 -17.16 -19.76
C PHE A 379 6.38 -16.20 -20.91
N VAL A 380 6.80 -14.97 -20.59
CA VAL A 380 7.16 -13.93 -21.56
C VAL A 380 8.63 -13.61 -21.40
N SER A 381 9.41 -13.64 -22.47
CA SER A 381 10.81 -13.26 -22.48
C SER A 381 11.08 -12.14 -23.47
N LEU A 382 11.79 -11.08 -23.01
CA LEU A 382 12.18 -9.93 -23.81
C LEU A 382 13.70 -9.91 -24.00
N PHE A 383 14.14 -9.73 -25.26
CA PHE A 383 15.55 -9.67 -25.64
C PHE A 383 15.84 -8.43 -26.48
N PHE A 384 17.06 -7.86 -26.33
CA PHE A 384 17.54 -6.74 -27.14
C PHE A 384 18.96 -6.97 -27.65
N THR A 385 20.00 -6.59 -26.89
CA THR A 385 21.41 -6.72 -27.34
C THR A 385 22.05 -8.00 -26.83
N LYS A 386 21.48 -8.63 -25.81
CA LYS A 386 22.03 -9.82 -25.18
C LYS A 386 20.98 -10.81 -24.68
N VAL A 387 21.39 -12.05 -24.52
CA VAL A 387 20.69 -13.03 -23.72
C VAL A 387 21.31 -13.02 -22.32
N GLY A 388 20.61 -12.44 -21.35
CA GLY A 388 21.06 -12.48 -19.95
C GLY A 388 21.19 -13.92 -19.49
N MET A 389 22.21 -14.23 -18.69
CA MET A 389 22.46 -15.59 -18.19
C MET A 389 21.23 -16.17 -17.48
N TYR A 390 20.59 -15.38 -16.65
CA TYR A 390 19.36 -15.75 -15.93
C TYR A 390 18.17 -15.89 -16.86
N THR A 391 17.94 -14.95 -17.78
CA THR A 391 16.86 -15.02 -18.77
C THR A 391 16.96 -16.26 -19.65
N HIS A 392 18.18 -16.70 -19.95
CA HIS A 392 18.41 -17.95 -20.68
C HIS A 392 18.01 -19.18 -19.84
N GLU A 393 18.42 -19.23 -18.56
CA GLU A 393 18.07 -20.33 -17.64
C GLU A 393 16.56 -20.41 -17.41
N GLU A 394 15.90 -19.26 -17.23
CA GLU A 394 14.45 -19.14 -17.10
C GLU A 394 13.71 -19.64 -18.35
N PHE A 395 14.22 -19.26 -19.53
CA PHE A 395 13.68 -19.77 -20.80
C PHE A 395 13.82 -21.29 -20.93
N GLU A 396 14.99 -21.85 -20.64
CA GLU A 396 15.21 -23.31 -20.70
C GLU A 396 14.29 -24.03 -19.71
N THR A 397 14.08 -23.46 -18.53
CA THR A 397 13.18 -23.98 -17.50
C THR A 397 11.73 -23.98 -17.98
N ALA A 398 11.26 -22.85 -18.53
CA ALA A 398 9.91 -22.71 -19.09
C ALA A 398 9.67 -23.66 -20.25
N PHE A 399 10.61 -23.71 -21.19
CA PHE A 399 10.52 -24.58 -22.38
C PHE A 399 10.59 -26.05 -22.03
N GLY A 400 11.47 -26.42 -21.09
CA GLY A 400 11.55 -27.80 -20.57
C GLY A 400 10.26 -28.24 -19.87
N GLN A 401 9.61 -27.35 -19.14
CA GLN A 401 8.33 -27.60 -18.49
C GLN A 401 7.22 -27.70 -19.53
N PHE A 402 7.16 -26.76 -20.50
CA PHE A 402 6.21 -26.81 -21.62
C PHE A 402 6.26 -28.14 -22.37
N LYS A 403 7.45 -28.65 -22.71
CA LYS A 403 7.60 -29.96 -23.38
C LYS A 403 7.00 -31.13 -22.58
N LYS A 404 6.99 -31.03 -21.25
CA LYS A 404 6.49 -32.09 -20.37
C LYS A 404 4.98 -32.03 -20.14
N THR A 405 4.44 -30.81 -20.01
CA THR A 405 3.10 -30.57 -19.48
C THR A 405 2.19 -29.78 -20.41
N GLY A 406 2.73 -29.16 -21.46
CA GLY A 406 2.02 -28.20 -22.30
C GLY A 406 1.90 -26.79 -21.71
N LYS A 407 2.46 -26.55 -20.51
CA LYS A 407 2.51 -25.26 -19.82
C LYS A 407 3.90 -25.00 -19.24
N PRO A 408 4.31 -23.71 -19.05
CA PRO A 408 3.61 -22.47 -19.46
C PRO A 408 3.62 -22.27 -20.99
N LEU A 409 2.69 -21.46 -21.50
CA LEU A 409 2.79 -20.96 -22.87
C LEU A 409 3.95 -19.98 -22.97
N VAL A 410 4.86 -20.20 -23.93
CA VAL A 410 6.11 -19.44 -24.03
C VAL A 410 6.01 -18.41 -25.16
N PHE A 411 6.15 -17.12 -24.83
CA PHE A 411 6.21 -16.01 -25.78
C PHE A 411 7.59 -15.35 -25.74
N THR A 412 8.21 -15.21 -26.92
CA THR A 412 9.56 -14.66 -27.04
C THR A 412 9.56 -13.45 -27.95
N TYR A 413 10.00 -12.30 -27.40
CA TYR A 413 10.00 -11.02 -28.08
C TYR A 413 11.42 -10.46 -28.23
N PHE A 414 11.75 -9.97 -29.40
CA PHE A 414 13.03 -9.33 -29.71
C PHE A 414 12.81 -7.88 -30.10
N LYS A 415 13.50 -6.97 -29.41
CA LYS A 415 13.47 -5.55 -29.73
C LYS A 415 14.28 -5.28 -30.99
N ASP A 416 13.68 -4.57 -31.94
CA ASP A 416 14.33 -4.06 -33.16
C ASP A 416 14.59 -2.57 -33.01
N ALA A 417 15.80 -2.22 -32.57
CA ALA A 417 16.25 -0.85 -32.45
C ALA A 417 17.72 -0.73 -32.90
N ALA A 418 18.13 0.46 -33.25
CA ALA A 418 19.51 0.74 -33.66
C ALA A 418 20.50 0.42 -32.52
N ILE A 419 21.54 -0.28 -32.81
CA ILE A 419 22.67 -0.61 -31.91
C ILE A 419 23.90 0.15 -32.36
N ASN A 420 24.53 0.85 -31.43
CA ASN A 420 25.81 1.52 -31.72
C ASN A 420 26.90 0.47 -31.95
N THR A 421 27.84 0.75 -32.89
CA THR A 421 28.93 -0.18 -33.23
C THR A 421 29.82 -0.51 -32.04
N GLU A 422 29.95 0.38 -31.06
CA GLU A 422 30.65 0.15 -29.79
C GLU A 422 29.96 -0.88 -28.86
N GLN A 423 28.71 -1.19 -29.10
CA GLN A 423 27.91 -2.17 -28.33
C GLN A 423 27.93 -3.57 -28.96
N ILE A 424 28.64 -3.75 -30.07
CA ILE A 424 28.81 -5.06 -30.72
C ILE A 424 29.88 -5.85 -29.94
N THR A 425 29.39 -6.69 -29.04
CA THR A 425 30.19 -7.54 -28.16
C THR A 425 29.85 -9.01 -28.38
N ASP A 426 30.55 -9.92 -27.70
CA ASP A 426 30.24 -11.36 -27.67
C ASP A 426 28.79 -11.63 -27.23
N GLU A 427 28.15 -10.68 -26.52
CA GLU A 427 26.77 -10.75 -26.10
C GLU A 427 25.80 -10.76 -27.28
N ILE A 428 26.07 -10.01 -28.35
CA ILE A 428 25.24 -10.03 -29.57
C ILE A 428 25.39 -11.38 -30.30
N GLN A 429 26.60 -11.96 -30.32
CA GLN A 429 26.77 -13.29 -30.88
C GLN A 429 25.94 -14.32 -30.12
N SER A 430 25.95 -14.28 -28.80
CA SER A 430 25.08 -15.12 -27.96
C SER A 430 23.58 -14.96 -28.29
N LEU A 431 23.13 -13.72 -28.57
CA LEU A 431 21.75 -13.45 -28.99
C LEU A 431 21.44 -14.08 -30.37
N LEU A 432 22.37 -13.99 -31.33
CA LEU A 432 22.20 -14.58 -32.66
C LEU A 432 22.16 -16.11 -32.59
N ASP A 433 23.02 -16.71 -31.78
CA ASP A 433 23.05 -18.16 -31.57
C ASP A 433 21.76 -18.64 -30.90
N PHE A 434 21.24 -17.87 -29.94
CA PHE A 434 19.96 -18.14 -29.29
C PHE A 434 18.78 -18.02 -30.27
N ARG A 435 18.78 -17.01 -31.15
CA ARG A 435 17.76 -16.87 -32.21
C ARG A 435 17.76 -18.10 -33.14
N LYS A 436 18.94 -18.54 -33.55
CA LYS A 436 19.08 -19.75 -34.38
C LYS A 436 18.55 -20.99 -33.68
N LYS A 437 18.86 -21.14 -32.40
CA LYS A 437 18.32 -22.22 -31.55
C LYS A 437 16.77 -22.21 -31.51
N LEU A 438 16.14 -21.04 -31.38
CA LEU A 438 14.68 -20.92 -31.42
C LEU A 438 14.10 -21.34 -32.78
N ASP A 439 14.75 -20.94 -33.87
CA ASP A 439 14.34 -21.35 -35.23
C ASP A 439 14.46 -22.87 -35.40
N ASP A 440 15.55 -23.48 -34.94
CA ASP A 440 15.74 -24.94 -34.98
C ASP A 440 14.72 -25.71 -34.13
N LEU A 441 14.22 -25.10 -33.06
CA LEU A 441 13.16 -25.64 -32.21
C LEU A 441 11.75 -25.42 -32.78
N GLY A 442 11.61 -24.71 -33.90
CA GLY A 442 10.31 -24.35 -34.51
C GLY A 442 9.50 -23.36 -33.65
N HIS A 443 10.17 -22.63 -32.75
CA HIS A 443 9.50 -21.68 -31.88
C HIS A 443 9.35 -20.33 -32.59
N PHE A 444 8.09 -19.83 -32.65
CA PHE A 444 7.81 -18.52 -33.22
C PHE A 444 8.33 -17.40 -32.32
N ARG A 445 9.15 -16.54 -32.87
CA ARG A 445 9.63 -15.31 -32.24
C ARG A 445 8.93 -14.10 -32.81
N THR A 446 8.63 -13.12 -31.97
CA THR A 446 8.05 -11.86 -32.42
C THR A 446 9.06 -10.74 -32.28
N VAL A 447 9.14 -9.89 -33.29
CA VAL A 447 9.99 -8.69 -33.30
C VAL A 447 9.12 -7.47 -33.05
N TYR A 448 9.53 -6.59 -32.13
CA TYR A 448 8.83 -5.35 -31.84
C TYR A 448 9.77 -4.15 -31.92
N LYS A 449 9.25 -2.98 -32.34
CA LYS A 449 10.03 -1.74 -32.49
C LYS A 449 9.85 -0.79 -31.30
N ASN A 450 8.69 -0.82 -30.68
CA ASN A 450 8.36 0.03 -29.53
C ASN A 450 7.44 -0.74 -28.56
N THR A 451 7.29 -0.19 -27.38
CA THR A 451 6.50 -0.80 -26.30
C THR A 451 5.03 -0.99 -26.66
N GLU A 452 4.45 -0.05 -27.42
CA GLU A 452 3.06 -0.14 -27.88
C GLU A 452 2.86 -1.35 -28.80
N GLY A 453 3.79 -1.58 -29.75
CA GLY A 453 3.77 -2.74 -30.63
C GLY A 453 3.88 -4.07 -29.88
N LEU A 454 4.73 -4.11 -28.83
CA LEU A 454 4.83 -5.25 -27.93
C LEU A 454 3.49 -5.52 -27.20
N GLN A 455 2.90 -4.49 -26.63
CA GLN A 455 1.63 -4.55 -25.87
C GLN A 455 0.47 -5.01 -26.77
N LEU A 456 0.32 -4.41 -27.94
CA LEU A 456 -0.72 -4.78 -28.91
C LEU A 456 -0.60 -6.23 -29.37
N HIS A 457 0.62 -6.67 -29.71
CA HIS A 457 0.82 -8.05 -30.11
C HIS A 457 0.52 -9.03 -28.98
N PHE A 458 0.99 -8.71 -27.74
CA PHE A 458 0.76 -9.58 -26.59
C PHE A 458 -0.72 -9.73 -26.29
N ILE A 459 -1.51 -8.65 -26.31
CA ILE A 459 -2.94 -8.70 -26.03
C ILE A 459 -3.70 -9.50 -27.09
N ASP A 460 -3.34 -9.37 -28.36
CA ASP A 460 -3.92 -10.16 -29.46
C ASP A 460 -3.64 -11.66 -29.29
N GLN A 461 -2.44 -12.02 -28.83
CA GLN A 461 -2.11 -13.41 -28.52
C GLN A 461 -2.84 -13.89 -27.26
N LEU A 462 -2.92 -13.06 -26.23
CA LEU A 462 -3.61 -13.39 -24.98
C LEU A 462 -5.10 -13.66 -25.23
N ASP A 463 -5.78 -12.83 -26.03
CA ASP A 463 -7.19 -13.04 -26.41
C ASP A 463 -7.43 -14.37 -27.14
N LYS A 464 -6.43 -14.87 -27.89
CA LYS A 464 -6.50 -16.15 -28.59
C LYS A 464 -6.30 -17.37 -27.68
N VAL A 465 -5.41 -17.25 -26.69
CA VAL A 465 -5.04 -18.40 -25.84
C VAL A 465 -5.90 -18.54 -24.58
N LEU A 466 -6.49 -17.47 -24.09
CA LEU A 466 -7.31 -17.46 -22.88
C LEU A 466 -8.48 -18.45 -22.88
N PRO A 467 -9.18 -18.70 -24.00
CA PRO A 467 -10.25 -19.71 -24.02
C PRO A 467 -9.76 -21.13 -23.75
N GLY A 468 -8.46 -21.41 -23.97
CA GLY A 468 -7.84 -22.72 -23.79
C GLY A 468 -7.02 -22.89 -22.50
N LEU A 469 -6.71 -21.79 -21.82
CA LEU A 469 -6.01 -21.81 -20.54
C LEU A 469 -6.97 -22.06 -19.39
#